data_92fbdb6198010f5cc6d3209898e0afb4
#
_entry.id   92fbdb6198010f5cc6d3209898e0afb4
#
_cell.length_a   1.000
_cell.length_b   1.000
_cell.length_c   1.000
_cell.angle_alpha   90.00
_cell.angle_beta   90.00
_cell.angle_gamma   90.00
#
_symmetry.space_group_name_H-M   'P 1'
#
loop_
_entity.id
_entity.type
_entity.pdbx_description
1 polymer ?
#
loop_
_entity_poly.entity_id
_entity_poly.type
_entity_poly.pdbx_seq_one_letter_code
_entity_poly.pdbx_strand_id
1 'polypeptide(L)'
;LTEYMRLLKKIKQELQHHVVDTYNLIVTVLYNLLVIINRAYTQTYRLPVEVPKNNYAFKFKDLLEKHIRTTQRVQEYADMLRVSRITLNNSVMAQFGVSAIHLLKQRLLEELKNELLFSNLNVSQLADEFHFSDPSHLMRFFKKETGKTFTQYLMNYKRGIYE
;
A
#
# COMPACT_ATOMS: atom_id res chain seq x y z
N LEU A 1 5.21 29.40 9.93
CA LEU A 1 4.94 28.82 11.27
C LEU A 1 3.45 28.87 11.63
N THR A 2 2.78 29.95 11.30
CA THR A 2 1.37 30.20 11.65
C THR A 2 0.40 29.21 10.97
N GLU A 3 0.65 28.83 9.73
CA GLU A 3 -0.23 27.93 8.98
C GLU A 3 -0.15 26.48 9.47
N TYR A 4 1.06 25.98 9.76
CA TYR A 4 1.25 24.64 10.35
C TYR A 4 0.54 24.52 11.69
N MET A 5 0.68 25.53 12.56
CA MET A 5 0.04 25.54 13.86
C MET A 5 -1.49 25.55 13.76
N ARG A 6 -2.04 26.24 12.76
CA ARG A 6 -3.49 26.26 12.51
C ARG A 6 -4.00 24.86 12.11
N LEU A 7 -3.30 24.17 11.22
CA LEU A 7 -3.66 22.82 10.80
C LEU A 7 -3.56 21.81 11.93
N LEU A 8 -2.48 21.86 12.72
CA LEU A 8 -2.34 21.00 13.91
C LEU A 8 -3.43 21.26 14.95
N LYS A 9 -3.80 22.53 15.17
CA LYS A 9 -4.90 22.88 16.07
C LYS A 9 -6.23 22.31 15.56
N LYS A 10 -6.47 22.34 14.25
CA LYS A 10 -7.67 21.77 13.63
C LYS A 10 -7.73 20.26 13.85
N ILE A 11 -6.63 19.53 13.64
CA ILE A 11 -6.57 18.08 13.92
C ILE A 11 -6.87 17.81 15.39
N LYS A 12 -6.25 18.58 16.30
CA LYS A 12 -6.48 18.42 17.75
C LYS A 12 -7.95 18.64 18.14
N GLN A 13 -8.61 19.64 17.55
CA GLN A 13 -10.03 19.90 17.78
C GLN A 13 -10.91 18.75 17.30
N GLU A 14 -10.66 18.24 16.09
CA GLU A 14 -11.41 17.11 15.54
C GLU A 14 -11.24 15.81 16.33
N LEU A 15 -10.05 15.57 16.90
CA LEU A 15 -9.82 14.42 17.78
C LEU A 15 -10.60 14.50 19.11
N GLN A 16 -11.01 15.71 19.52
CA GLN A 16 -11.80 15.92 20.73
C GLN A 16 -13.31 15.83 20.48
N HIS A 17 -13.75 16.05 19.25
CA HIS A 17 -15.16 16.08 18.85
C HIS A 17 -15.42 14.97 17.81
N HIS A 18 -15.75 13.77 18.27
CA HIS A 18 -16.05 12.65 17.38
C HIS A 18 -17.38 12.86 16.65
N VAL A 19 -17.32 13.46 15.46
CA VAL A 19 -18.44 13.64 14.54
C VAL A 19 -18.31 12.66 13.36
N VAL A 20 -19.41 12.41 12.64
CA VAL A 20 -19.46 11.40 11.56
C VAL A 20 -18.33 11.49 10.53
N ASP A 21 -17.85 12.70 10.21
CA ASP A 21 -16.81 12.90 9.18
C ASP A 21 -15.41 13.21 9.74
N THR A 22 -15.20 13.07 11.05
CA THR A 22 -13.93 13.37 11.74
C THR A 22 -12.73 12.68 11.07
N TYR A 23 -12.84 11.40 10.71
CA TYR A 23 -11.76 10.67 10.05
C TYR A 23 -11.37 11.30 8.70
N ASN A 24 -12.34 11.55 7.83
CA ASN A 24 -12.10 12.13 6.51
C ASN A 24 -11.49 13.53 6.60
N LEU A 25 -11.94 14.32 7.57
CA LEU A 25 -11.43 15.66 7.80
C LEU A 25 -9.99 15.62 8.33
N ILE A 26 -9.67 14.74 9.27
CA ILE A 26 -8.30 14.54 9.77
C ILE A 26 -7.37 14.12 8.63
N VAL A 27 -7.75 13.14 7.80
CA VAL A 27 -6.95 12.69 6.65
C VAL A 27 -6.69 13.84 5.67
N THR A 28 -7.71 14.64 5.37
CA THR A 28 -7.59 15.81 4.47
C THR A 28 -6.63 16.87 5.02
N VAL A 29 -6.75 17.17 6.33
CA VAL A 29 -5.87 18.17 6.99
C VAL A 29 -4.44 17.67 7.08
N LEU A 30 -4.23 16.37 7.38
CA LEU A 30 -2.90 15.75 7.37
C LEU A 30 -2.27 15.78 5.98
N TYR A 31 -3.03 15.45 4.93
CA TYR A 31 -2.54 15.53 3.57
C TYR A 31 -2.10 16.94 3.21
N ASN A 32 -2.92 17.95 3.53
CA ASN A 32 -2.57 19.35 3.30
C ASN A 32 -1.28 19.74 4.07
N LEU A 33 -1.16 19.35 5.35
CA LEU A 33 0.02 19.59 6.16
C LEU A 33 1.29 18.98 5.52
N LEU A 34 1.21 17.73 5.05
CA LEU A 34 2.31 17.06 4.38
C LEU A 34 2.72 17.77 3.08
N VAL A 35 1.76 18.23 2.27
CA VAL A 35 2.03 19.01 1.04
C VAL A 35 2.77 20.30 1.35
N ILE A 36 2.35 21.04 2.40
CA ILE A 36 2.98 22.29 2.80
C ILE A 36 4.40 22.04 3.31
N ILE A 37 4.59 21.02 4.16
CA ILE A 37 5.92 20.62 4.66
C ILE A 37 6.84 20.25 3.52
N ASN A 38 6.35 19.42 2.58
CA ASN A 38 7.14 19.00 1.42
C ASN A 38 7.56 20.17 0.53
N ARG A 39 6.66 21.14 0.30
CA ARG A 39 6.99 22.38 -0.43
C ARG A 39 8.07 23.19 0.27
N ALA A 40 7.91 23.40 1.59
CA ALA A 40 8.91 24.13 2.36
C ALA A 40 10.26 23.42 2.37
N TYR A 41 10.26 22.10 2.50
CA TYR A 41 11.47 21.28 2.47
C TYR A 41 12.18 21.37 1.11
N THR A 42 11.45 21.18 0.00
CA THR A 42 12.00 21.26 -1.36
C THR A 42 12.57 22.65 -1.67
N GLN A 43 11.90 23.72 -1.21
CA GLN A 43 12.39 25.08 -1.36
C GLN A 43 13.66 25.34 -0.54
N THR A 44 13.68 24.91 0.75
CA THR A 44 14.81 25.11 1.65
C THR A 44 16.08 24.41 1.14
N TYR A 45 15.93 23.17 0.69
CA TYR A 45 17.06 22.36 0.24
C TYR A 45 17.29 22.42 -1.28
N ARG A 46 16.56 23.29 -2.00
CA ARG A 46 16.66 23.45 -3.46
C ARG A 46 16.57 22.11 -4.22
N LEU A 47 15.73 21.21 -3.71
CA LEU A 47 15.57 19.91 -4.34
C LEU A 47 14.88 20.07 -5.71
N PRO A 48 15.24 19.29 -6.72
CA PRO A 48 14.56 19.34 -8.00
C PRO A 48 13.09 19.00 -7.81
N VAL A 49 12.20 19.89 -8.19
CA VAL A 49 10.72 19.73 -8.11
C VAL A 49 10.24 18.75 -9.19
N GLU A 50 11.09 18.37 -10.12
CA GLU A 50 10.73 17.42 -11.16
C GLU A 50 10.60 16.02 -10.58
N VAL A 51 9.36 15.54 -10.47
CA VAL A 51 9.10 14.09 -10.52
C VAL A 51 9.74 13.62 -11.83
N PRO A 52 10.75 12.74 -11.79
CA PRO A 52 11.39 12.27 -13.01
C PRO A 52 10.31 11.82 -13.99
N LYS A 53 10.30 12.35 -15.23
CA LYS A 53 9.30 12.06 -16.28
C LYS A 53 9.08 10.56 -16.52
N ASN A 54 9.99 9.72 -16.03
CA ASN A 54 9.97 8.26 -16.07
C ASN A 54 10.08 7.63 -14.67
N ASN A 55 9.28 8.08 -13.71
CA ASN A 55 9.28 7.41 -12.41
C ASN A 55 8.50 6.09 -12.49
N TYR A 56 9.17 5.05 -12.98
CA TYR A 56 8.60 3.71 -13.12
C TYR A 56 8.15 3.13 -11.77
N ALA A 57 8.74 3.57 -10.66
CA ALA A 57 8.34 3.12 -9.33
C ALA A 57 6.92 3.53 -8.97
N PHE A 58 6.54 4.79 -9.19
CA PHE A 58 5.17 5.24 -8.94
C PHE A 58 4.18 4.64 -9.94
N LYS A 59 4.55 4.58 -11.24
CA LYS A 59 3.71 3.91 -12.24
C LYS A 59 3.48 2.43 -11.90
N PHE A 60 4.50 1.75 -11.41
CA PHE A 60 4.39 0.36 -10.95
C PHE A 60 3.42 0.26 -9.77
N LYS A 61 3.50 1.14 -8.79
CA LYS A 61 2.57 1.18 -7.66
C LYS A 61 1.12 1.37 -8.14
N ASP A 62 0.89 2.31 -9.07
CA ASP A 62 -0.45 2.54 -9.65
C ASP A 62 -0.97 1.29 -10.41
N LEU A 63 -0.09 0.58 -11.10
CA LEU A 63 -0.45 -0.67 -11.79
C LEU A 63 -0.72 -1.80 -10.80
N LEU A 64 0.01 -1.89 -9.69
CA LEU A 64 -0.28 -2.86 -8.62
C LEU A 64 -1.69 -2.66 -8.08
N GLU A 65 -2.12 -1.42 -7.80
CA GLU A 65 -3.48 -1.14 -7.32
C GLU A 65 -4.57 -1.64 -8.30
N LYS A 66 -4.30 -1.55 -9.61
CA LYS A 66 -5.27 -1.91 -10.65
C LYS A 66 -5.30 -3.40 -10.97
N HIS A 67 -4.15 -4.08 -10.88
CA HIS A 67 -3.98 -5.40 -11.47
C HIS A 67 -3.53 -6.49 -10.50
N ILE A 68 -3.36 -6.20 -9.21
CA ILE A 68 -2.78 -7.17 -8.25
C ILE A 68 -3.59 -8.48 -8.14
N ARG A 69 -4.90 -8.43 -8.36
CA ARG A 69 -5.75 -9.62 -8.34
C ARG A 69 -5.47 -10.57 -9.51
N THR A 70 -5.11 -10.02 -10.68
CA THR A 70 -4.92 -10.80 -11.91
C THR A 70 -3.48 -10.99 -12.32
N THR A 71 -2.57 -10.12 -11.85
CA THR A 71 -1.17 -10.06 -12.30
C THR A 71 -0.23 -10.10 -11.10
N GLN A 72 0.52 -11.20 -10.94
CA GLN A 72 1.37 -11.44 -9.76
C GLN A 72 2.83 -11.65 -10.11
N ARG A 73 3.26 -11.27 -11.33
CA ARG A 73 4.63 -11.39 -11.78
C ARG A 73 5.22 -10.03 -12.11
N VAL A 74 6.35 -9.68 -11.51
CA VAL A 74 7.03 -8.40 -11.75
C VAL A 74 7.36 -8.19 -13.22
N GLN A 75 7.61 -9.28 -13.98
CA GLN A 75 7.90 -9.19 -15.41
C GLN A 75 6.71 -8.60 -16.19
N GLU A 76 5.49 -9.03 -15.90
CA GLU A 76 4.27 -8.54 -16.57
C GLU A 76 4.07 -7.03 -16.37
N TYR A 77 4.35 -6.53 -15.17
CA TYR A 77 4.36 -5.08 -14.90
C TYR A 77 5.47 -4.33 -15.63
N ALA A 78 6.65 -4.94 -15.74
CA ALA A 78 7.76 -4.36 -16.50
C ALA A 78 7.39 -4.25 -18.00
N ASP A 79 6.71 -5.28 -18.53
CA ASP A 79 6.21 -5.30 -19.92
C ASP A 79 5.14 -4.21 -20.13
N MET A 80 4.18 -4.06 -19.21
CA MET A 80 3.19 -2.97 -19.24
C MET A 80 3.84 -1.58 -19.27
N LEU A 81 4.97 -1.42 -18.56
CA LEU A 81 5.73 -0.18 -18.51
C LEU A 81 6.74 -0.05 -19.65
N ARG A 82 6.89 -1.06 -20.51
CA ARG A 82 7.85 -1.15 -21.61
C ARG A 82 9.29 -0.95 -21.17
N VAL A 83 9.65 -1.56 -20.06
CA VAL A 83 11.02 -1.55 -19.50
C VAL A 83 11.46 -2.96 -19.12
N SER A 84 12.78 -3.14 -18.92
CA SER A 84 13.28 -4.40 -18.38
C SER A 84 12.89 -4.56 -16.90
N ARG A 85 12.75 -5.81 -16.44
CA ARG A 85 12.55 -6.13 -15.02
C ARG A 85 13.65 -5.52 -14.13
N ILE A 86 14.88 -5.46 -14.63
CA ILE A 86 16.03 -4.88 -13.93
C ILE A 86 15.81 -3.37 -13.76
N THR A 87 15.45 -2.67 -14.84
CA THR A 87 15.16 -1.22 -14.81
C THR A 87 14.03 -0.90 -13.83
N LEU A 88 12.95 -1.68 -13.87
CA LEU A 88 11.84 -1.52 -12.92
C LEU A 88 12.30 -1.72 -11.48
N ASN A 89 13.01 -2.83 -11.20
CA ASN A 89 13.48 -3.13 -9.85
C ASN A 89 14.44 -2.05 -9.31
N ASN A 90 15.36 -1.54 -10.15
CA ASN A 90 16.26 -0.46 -9.77
C ASN A 90 15.51 0.84 -9.46
N SER A 91 14.48 1.17 -10.26
CA SER A 91 13.65 2.36 -10.02
C SER A 91 12.88 2.22 -8.69
N VAL A 92 12.30 1.05 -8.42
CA VAL A 92 11.56 0.77 -7.16
C VAL A 92 12.51 0.81 -5.95
N MET A 93 13.68 0.19 -6.07
CA MET A 93 14.71 0.20 -5.02
C MET A 93 15.19 1.62 -4.71
N ALA A 94 15.46 2.42 -5.74
CA ALA A 94 15.91 3.80 -5.58
C ALA A 94 14.86 4.70 -4.93
N GLN A 95 13.56 4.45 -5.23
CA GLN A 95 12.45 5.29 -4.75
C GLN A 95 11.92 4.88 -3.38
N PHE A 96 11.80 3.56 -3.13
CA PHE A 96 11.13 3.02 -1.95
C PHE A 96 12.06 2.21 -1.01
N GLY A 97 13.31 2.00 -1.39
CA GLY A 97 14.26 1.22 -0.58
C GLY A 97 14.00 -0.29 -0.53
N VAL A 98 13.03 -0.78 -1.32
CA VAL A 98 12.63 -2.20 -1.36
C VAL A 98 12.62 -2.72 -2.79
N SER A 99 12.71 -4.04 -2.97
CA SER A 99 12.62 -4.64 -4.31
C SER A 99 11.18 -4.61 -4.86
N ALA A 100 11.03 -4.60 -6.19
CA ALA A 100 9.74 -4.64 -6.85
C ALA A 100 8.89 -5.86 -6.43
N ILE A 101 9.53 -7.02 -6.26
CA ILE A 101 8.83 -8.24 -5.79
C ILE A 101 8.36 -8.10 -4.34
N HIS A 102 9.08 -7.38 -3.49
CA HIS A 102 8.66 -7.12 -2.11
C HIS A 102 7.39 -6.24 -2.08
N LEU A 103 7.40 -5.16 -2.85
CA LEU A 103 6.25 -4.25 -2.96
C LEU A 103 5.00 -4.96 -3.51
N LEU A 104 5.18 -5.81 -4.55
CA LEU A 104 4.11 -6.63 -5.10
C LEU A 104 3.53 -7.58 -4.04
N LYS A 105 4.39 -8.29 -3.31
CA LYS A 105 3.95 -9.23 -2.27
C LYS A 105 3.23 -8.53 -1.12
N GLN A 106 3.70 -7.37 -0.69
CA GLN A 106 3.02 -6.57 0.33
C GLN A 106 1.60 -6.20 -0.13
N ARG A 107 1.46 -5.68 -1.35
CA ARG A 107 0.15 -5.30 -1.89
C ARG A 107 -0.79 -6.49 -2.06
N LEU A 108 -0.26 -7.62 -2.56
CA LEU A 108 -1.03 -8.86 -2.68
C LEU A 108 -1.51 -9.37 -1.32
N LEU A 109 -0.65 -9.30 -0.31
CA LEU A 109 -0.99 -9.71 1.04
C LEU A 109 -2.07 -8.82 1.67
N GLU A 110 -2.00 -7.51 1.46
CA GLU A 110 -3.04 -6.57 1.91
C GLU A 110 -4.39 -6.88 1.29
N GLU A 111 -4.44 -7.16 0.00
CA GLU A 111 -5.66 -7.52 -0.70
C GLU A 111 -6.24 -8.85 -0.19
N LEU A 112 -5.37 -9.87 -0.02
CA LEU A 112 -5.77 -11.16 0.55
C LEU A 112 -6.31 -11.02 1.98
N LYS A 113 -5.71 -10.18 2.81
CA LYS A 113 -6.21 -9.90 4.17
C LYS A 113 -7.60 -9.27 4.14
N ASN A 114 -7.82 -8.32 3.24
CA ASN A 114 -9.11 -7.66 3.08
C ASN A 114 -10.18 -8.67 2.66
N GLU A 115 -9.92 -9.48 1.63
CA GLU A 115 -10.87 -10.50 1.19
C GLU A 115 -11.14 -11.55 2.30
N LEU A 116 -10.10 -11.99 2.99
CA LEU A 116 -10.22 -12.96 4.08
C LEU A 116 -11.09 -12.46 5.24
N LEU A 117 -11.07 -11.14 5.50
CA LEU A 117 -11.81 -10.53 6.61
C LEU A 117 -13.24 -10.12 6.23
N PHE A 118 -13.46 -9.69 5.00
CA PHE A 118 -14.69 -8.99 4.61
C PHE A 118 -15.48 -9.72 3.52
N SER A 119 -14.95 -10.76 2.89
CA SER A 119 -15.69 -11.60 1.97
C SER A 119 -16.16 -12.90 2.64
N ASN A 120 -17.11 -13.58 1.99
CA ASN A 120 -17.58 -14.92 2.39
C ASN A 120 -16.89 -16.03 1.57
N LEU A 121 -15.78 -15.72 0.89
CA LEU A 121 -15.05 -16.67 0.06
C LEU A 121 -14.33 -17.70 0.92
N ASN A 122 -14.43 -18.98 0.51
CA ASN A 122 -13.59 -20.02 1.09
C ASN A 122 -12.17 -20.02 0.49
N VAL A 123 -11.26 -20.81 1.06
CA VAL A 123 -9.85 -20.81 0.64
C VAL A 123 -9.66 -21.21 -0.83
N SER A 124 -10.48 -22.13 -1.36
CA SER A 124 -10.42 -22.51 -2.78
C SER A 124 -10.85 -21.38 -3.69
N GLN A 125 -11.95 -20.70 -3.34
CA GLN A 125 -12.43 -19.54 -4.07
C GLN A 125 -11.43 -18.37 -4.03
N LEU A 126 -10.78 -18.14 -2.88
CA LEU A 126 -9.69 -17.16 -2.78
C LEU A 126 -8.49 -17.54 -3.66
N ALA A 127 -8.12 -18.81 -3.70
CA ALA A 127 -7.03 -19.26 -4.56
C ALA A 127 -7.34 -19.03 -6.04
N ASP A 128 -8.58 -19.31 -6.46
CA ASP A 128 -9.05 -19.08 -7.83
C ASP A 128 -9.11 -17.58 -8.16
N GLU A 129 -9.70 -16.76 -7.27
CA GLU A 129 -9.81 -15.29 -7.41
C GLU A 129 -8.46 -14.62 -7.61
N PHE A 130 -7.47 -15.06 -6.84
CA PHE A 130 -6.10 -14.51 -6.89
C PHE A 130 -5.14 -15.31 -7.78
N HIS A 131 -5.67 -16.19 -8.63
CA HIS A 131 -4.90 -16.98 -9.61
C HIS A 131 -3.72 -17.75 -9.02
N PHE A 132 -3.86 -18.27 -7.80
CA PHE A 132 -2.92 -19.24 -7.26
C PHE A 132 -3.14 -20.59 -7.92
N SER A 133 -2.07 -21.38 -8.07
CA SER A 133 -2.14 -22.71 -8.69
C SER A 133 -3.04 -23.69 -7.92
N ASP A 134 -3.12 -23.51 -6.61
CA ASP A 134 -3.93 -24.33 -5.70
C ASP A 134 -4.09 -23.64 -4.33
N PRO A 135 -5.09 -24.05 -3.52
CA PRO A 135 -5.30 -23.52 -2.17
C PRO A 135 -4.09 -23.68 -1.23
N SER A 136 -3.31 -24.76 -1.40
CA SER A 136 -2.13 -25.02 -0.56
C SER A 136 -1.02 -24.03 -0.86
N HIS A 137 -0.87 -23.60 -2.12
CA HIS A 137 0.08 -22.57 -2.51
C HIS A 137 -0.30 -21.22 -1.88
N LEU A 138 -1.57 -20.83 -1.94
CA LEU A 138 -2.07 -19.61 -1.27
C LEU A 138 -1.80 -19.66 0.24
N MET A 139 -2.15 -20.77 0.91
CA MET A 139 -1.93 -20.92 2.35
C MET A 139 -0.45 -20.85 2.74
N ARG A 140 0.44 -21.45 1.95
CA ARG A 140 1.90 -21.37 2.15
C ARG A 140 2.41 -19.95 1.97
N PHE A 141 1.97 -19.25 0.92
CA PHE A 141 2.31 -17.84 0.69
C PHE A 141 1.88 -16.99 1.89
N PHE A 142 0.62 -17.07 2.28
CA PHE A 142 0.09 -16.28 3.40
C PHE A 142 0.83 -16.53 4.72
N LYS A 143 1.06 -17.82 5.05
CA LYS A 143 1.81 -18.18 6.27
C LYS A 143 3.26 -17.70 6.22
N LYS A 144 3.90 -17.73 5.05
CA LYS A 144 5.27 -17.24 4.85
C LYS A 144 5.36 -15.73 5.08
N GLU A 145 4.42 -14.96 4.55
CA GLU A 145 4.46 -13.50 4.61
C GLU A 145 3.92 -12.94 5.96
N THR A 146 3.02 -13.67 6.66
CA THR A 146 2.40 -13.22 7.94
C THR A 146 2.92 -13.95 9.18
N GLY A 147 3.58 -15.09 9.01
CA GLY A 147 3.90 -16.00 10.11
C GLY A 147 2.70 -16.78 10.68
N LYS A 148 1.46 -16.53 10.20
CA LYS A 148 0.20 -17.06 10.74
C LYS A 148 -0.57 -17.84 9.68
N THR A 149 -1.29 -18.89 10.10
CA THR A 149 -2.29 -19.53 9.22
C THR A 149 -3.53 -18.63 9.08
N PHE A 150 -4.37 -18.86 8.06
CA PHE A 150 -5.65 -18.16 7.90
C PHE A 150 -6.52 -18.21 9.15
N THR A 151 -6.65 -19.40 9.75
CA THR A 151 -7.45 -19.58 10.97
C THR A 151 -6.87 -18.77 12.14
N GLN A 152 -5.55 -18.81 12.35
CA GLN A 152 -4.90 -18.01 13.39
C GLN A 152 -5.07 -16.52 13.16
N TYR A 153 -4.95 -16.07 11.91
CA TYR A 153 -5.11 -14.67 11.56
C TYR A 153 -6.55 -14.19 11.85
N LEU A 154 -7.56 -14.96 11.44
CA LEU A 154 -8.98 -14.65 11.71
C LEU A 154 -9.31 -14.66 13.21
N MET A 155 -8.76 -15.61 13.97
CA MET A 155 -8.97 -15.65 15.41
C MET A 155 -8.36 -14.43 16.11
N ASN A 156 -7.16 -14.01 15.70
CA ASN A 156 -6.49 -12.83 16.26
C ASN A 156 -7.29 -11.57 15.96
N TYR A 157 -7.75 -11.42 14.71
CA TYR A 157 -8.58 -10.29 14.31
C TYR A 157 -9.87 -10.19 15.16
N LYS A 158 -10.60 -11.31 15.34
CA LYS A 158 -11.82 -11.34 16.18
C LYS A 158 -11.55 -11.00 17.65
N ARG A 159 -10.34 -11.24 18.16
CA ARG A 159 -9.92 -10.91 19.52
C ARG A 159 -9.38 -9.50 19.67
N GLY A 160 -9.33 -8.70 18.60
CA GLY A 160 -8.76 -7.35 18.61
C GLY A 160 -7.23 -7.32 18.75
N ILE A 161 -6.55 -8.43 18.48
CA ILE A 161 -5.09 -8.53 18.51
C ILE A 161 -4.60 -8.16 17.09
N TYR A 162 -4.35 -6.88 16.91
CA TYR A 162 -3.77 -6.34 15.66
C TYR A 162 -2.25 -6.29 15.82
N GLU A 163 -1.55 -7.05 15.00
CA GLU A 163 -0.10 -6.92 14.82
C GLU A 163 0.19 -6.56 13.37
#